data_8fe9efe52340b500650d66ecd9c60784
#
_entry.id   8fe9efe52340b500650d66ecd9c60784
#
_cell.length_a   1.000
_cell.length_b   1.000
_cell.length_c   1.000
_cell.angle_alpha   90.00
_cell.angle_beta   90.00
_cell.angle_gamma   90.00
#
_symmetry.space_group_name_H-M   'P 1'
#
loop_
_entity.id
_entity.type
_entity.pdbx_description
1 polymer ?
#
loop_
_entity_poly.entity_id
_entity_poly.type
_entity_poly.pdbx_seq_one_letter_code
_entity_poly.pdbx_strand_id
1 'polypeptide(L)'
;VSVDTAILSQLNPQQAAFLFWQNRWTDTARANQIPEFVAPTGFVEMGYLAGRGFGKTRVGAEWLARQVYLDPEGYDSAVIAPTYQDVKFVCFEGESGLLSVIPPELIKAHNKTDLVIEMYNVTGGVSSIRGFTAEKPERLRGPQNARLWCDELAAWQYDDVWDMAMLGLRLGQKPQVLWTTTPKPKELVRRLVAKKPGRVIVTGSTYDNRANLPDVFFDQLAVYEGTTLGRQELHGELLDPEESGIVKRSQFRLWPHDKPLPRFDLVVMSLDTAFTEATTDKRSGDADPTACTVWGVFHHEKRNNVLLLDCWEERLGLPDLLRRVRRELNTAYGDDDDTALIKPLFGSGKPTTSGRKPDILLIEDKGSGISLRQMLEREGIEAYAYNPGRADKLTRLHIVSPIFARKMVWLPESAKHPGQPRNWVDPLLHQLCSYTGPGSIKHDDFVDSTSQALRLMMDKRLLDAVQAKKDEPSGPPPKPVANP
;
A
#
# COMPACT_ATOMS: atom_id res chain seq x y z
N VAL A 1 17.65 -35.87 -20.42
CA VAL A 1 16.97 -36.90 -21.24
C VAL A 1 17.58 -36.82 -22.63
N SER A 2 18.30 -37.92 -23.05
CA SER A 2 18.81 -38.05 -24.41
C SER A 2 17.63 -38.15 -25.37
N VAL A 3 17.38 -37.10 -26.14
CA VAL A 3 16.35 -37.14 -27.20
C VAL A 3 16.85 -38.08 -28.29
N ASP A 4 16.04 -39.09 -28.64
CA ASP A 4 16.39 -40.05 -29.70
C ASP A 4 16.57 -39.33 -31.04
N THR A 5 17.73 -39.46 -31.68
CA THR A 5 18.07 -38.85 -32.97
C THR A 5 17.09 -39.19 -34.08
N ALA A 6 16.43 -40.36 -33.97
CA ALA A 6 15.38 -40.78 -34.90
C ALA A 6 14.09 -39.94 -34.79
N ILE A 7 13.77 -39.46 -33.59
CA ILE A 7 12.60 -38.55 -33.37
C ILE A 7 12.91 -37.18 -33.88
N LEU A 8 14.11 -36.65 -33.65
CA LEU A 8 14.52 -35.31 -34.10
C LEU A 8 14.45 -35.14 -35.62
N SER A 9 14.77 -36.21 -36.38
CA SER A 9 14.73 -36.17 -37.83
C SER A 9 13.33 -36.10 -38.46
N GLN A 10 12.29 -36.31 -37.67
CA GLN A 10 10.87 -36.24 -38.08
C GLN A 10 10.19 -34.90 -37.71
N LEU A 11 10.85 -34.06 -36.92
CA LEU A 11 10.30 -32.79 -36.46
C LEU A 11 10.59 -31.70 -37.48
N ASN A 12 9.62 -30.79 -37.64
CA ASN A 12 9.86 -29.56 -38.35
C ASN A 12 10.74 -28.60 -37.51
N PRO A 13 11.35 -27.54 -38.08
CA PRO A 13 12.23 -26.63 -37.35
C PRO A 13 11.60 -26.02 -36.10
N GLN A 14 10.29 -25.67 -36.14
CA GLN A 14 9.59 -25.09 -34.99
C GLN A 14 9.39 -26.10 -33.87
N GLN A 15 9.02 -27.33 -34.19
CA GLN A 15 8.87 -28.40 -33.22
C GLN A 15 10.20 -28.76 -32.56
N ALA A 16 11.27 -28.84 -33.34
CA ALA A 16 12.61 -29.05 -32.81
C ALA A 16 13.05 -27.92 -31.88
N ALA A 17 12.87 -26.68 -32.29
CA ALA A 17 13.19 -25.50 -31.47
C ALA A 17 12.41 -25.50 -30.13
N PHE A 18 11.12 -25.84 -30.18
CA PHE A 18 10.32 -25.95 -28.95
C PHE A 18 10.83 -27.06 -28.01
N LEU A 19 11.16 -28.21 -28.54
CA LEU A 19 11.64 -29.33 -27.73
C LEU A 19 12.96 -28.96 -27.03
N PHE A 20 13.91 -28.35 -27.74
CA PHE A 20 15.16 -27.87 -27.17
C PHE A 20 14.93 -26.79 -26.11
N TRP A 21 14.04 -25.84 -26.35
CA TRP A 21 13.67 -24.80 -25.40
C TRP A 21 13.07 -25.38 -24.14
N GLN A 22 12.11 -26.32 -24.26
CA GLN A 22 11.47 -26.97 -23.13
C GLN A 22 12.49 -27.73 -22.26
N ASN A 23 13.39 -28.52 -22.90
CA ASN A 23 14.44 -29.25 -22.17
C ASN A 23 15.38 -28.30 -21.45
N ARG A 24 15.87 -27.25 -22.14
CA ARG A 24 16.74 -26.24 -21.53
C ARG A 24 16.09 -25.60 -20.30
N TRP A 25 14.81 -25.24 -20.39
CA TRP A 25 14.10 -24.66 -19.26
C TRP A 25 13.95 -25.65 -18.11
N THR A 26 13.56 -26.88 -18.38
CA THR A 26 13.42 -27.94 -17.36
C THR A 26 14.75 -28.27 -16.67
N ASP A 27 15.86 -28.21 -17.39
CA ASP A 27 17.18 -28.48 -16.84
C ASP A 27 17.76 -27.30 -16.01
N THR A 28 17.34 -26.07 -16.28
CA THR A 28 17.89 -24.87 -15.64
C THR A 28 16.99 -24.28 -14.56
N ALA A 29 15.68 -24.50 -14.64
CA ALA A 29 14.73 -23.97 -13.69
C ALA A 29 14.69 -24.78 -12.39
N ARG A 30 14.45 -24.11 -11.30
CA ARG A 30 14.10 -24.79 -10.04
C ARG A 30 12.67 -25.35 -10.13
N ALA A 31 12.39 -26.44 -9.42
CA ALA A 31 11.09 -27.10 -9.45
C ALA A 31 9.91 -26.14 -9.15
N ASN A 32 10.10 -25.18 -8.24
CA ASN A 32 9.10 -24.17 -7.91
C ASN A 32 8.92 -23.05 -8.96
N GLN A 33 9.79 -23.01 -9.98
CA GLN A 33 9.66 -22.09 -11.12
C GLN A 33 8.91 -22.72 -12.30
N ILE A 34 8.60 -24.01 -12.26
CA ILE A 34 7.87 -24.72 -13.32
C ILE A 34 6.44 -24.91 -12.85
N PRO A 35 5.45 -24.13 -13.37
CA PRO A 35 4.05 -24.19 -12.94
C PRO A 35 3.45 -25.58 -12.99
N GLU A 36 3.82 -26.37 -13.99
CA GLU A 36 3.33 -27.75 -14.19
C GLU A 36 3.82 -28.71 -13.09
N PHE A 37 4.99 -28.44 -12.47
CA PHE A 37 5.51 -29.22 -11.34
C PHE A 37 4.85 -28.79 -10.03
N VAL A 38 4.56 -27.50 -9.88
CA VAL A 38 3.90 -26.94 -8.70
C VAL A 38 2.43 -27.35 -8.64
N ALA A 39 1.75 -27.37 -9.78
CA ALA A 39 0.35 -27.69 -9.91
C ALA A 39 0.11 -28.75 -11.01
N PRO A 40 0.49 -30.02 -10.79
CA PRO A 40 0.39 -31.07 -11.81
C PRO A 40 -1.05 -31.38 -12.26
N THR A 41 -2.05 -31.07 -11.44
CA THR A 41 -3.48 -31.16 -11.79
C THR A 41 -4.01 -29.92 -12.51
N GLY A 42 -3.17 -28.89 -12.72
CA GLY A 42 -3.50 -27.63 -13.31
C GLY A 42 -3.96 -26.58 -12.28
N PHE A 43 -4.10 -25.34 -12.74
CA PHE A 43 -4.55 -24.18 -11.97
C PHE A 43 -5.41 -23.27 -12.84
N VAL A 44 -6.18 -22.39 -12.21
CA VAL A 44 -6.87 -21.27 -12.86
C VAL A 44 -6.06 -19.98 -12.65
N GLU A 45 -5.54 -19.84 -11.45
CA GLU A 45 -4.77 -18.68 -11.04
C GLU A 45 -3.50 -19.13 -10.28
N MET A 46 -2.32 -18.66 -10.71
CA MET A 46 -1.07 -18.93 -10.03
C MET A 46 -0.33 -17.63 -9.72
N GLY A 47 0.05 -17.45 -8.46
CA GLY A 47 0.79 -16.29 -7.98
C GLY A 47 2.20 -16.64 -7.55
N TYR A 48 3.18 -15.86 -8.04
CA TYR A 48 4.56 -15.89 -7.55
C TYR A 48 4.82 -14.69 -6.66
N LEU A 49 4.72 -14.90 -5.36
CA LEU A 49 4.96 -13.91 -4.32
C LEU A 49 6.36 -14.18 -3.73
N ALA A 50 7.39 -13.52 -4.24
CA ALA A 50 8.75 -13.87 -3.90
C ALA A 50 9.69 -12.65 -3.86
N GLY A 51 10.83 -12.81 -3.20
CA GLY A 51 11.86 -11.78 -3.07
C GLY A 51 12.44 -11.31 -4.41
N ARG A 52 13.18 -10.20 -4.36
CA ARG A 52 13.87 -9.65 -5.52
C ARG A 52 14.95 -10.64 -6.02
N GLY A 53 15.11 -10.80 -7.33
CA GLY A 53 16.09 -11.72 -7.89
C GLY A 53 15.67 -13.20 -7.86
N PHE A 54 14.49 -13.55 -7.34
CA PHE A 54 13.96 -14.93 -7.38
C PHE A 54 13.82 -15.50 -8.80
N GLY A 55 13.68 -14.64 -9.82
CA GLY A 55 13.42 -15.04 -11.20
C GLY A 55 11.94 -15.05 -11.60
N LYS A 56 11.11 -14.22 -10.95
CA LYS A 56 9.66 -14.11 -11.19
C LYS A 56 9.32 -13.78 -12.64
N THR A 57 9.95 -12.74 -13.21
CA THR A 57 9.75 -12.31 -14.59
C THR A 57 10.07 -13.41 -15.58
N ARG A 58 11.17 -14.15 -15.34
CA ARG A 58 11.54 -15.31 -16.16
C ARG A 58 10.49 -16.40 -16.15
N VAL A 59 9.92 -16.71 -14.98
CA VAL A 59 8.81 -17.67 -14.85
C VAL A 59 7.61 -17.24 -15.67
N GLY A 60 7.21 -15.96 -15.59
CA GLY A 60 6.07 -15.43 -16.34
C GLY A 60 6.28 -15.53 -17.86
N ALA A 61 7.45 -15.12 -18.34
CA ALA A 61 7.81 -15.17 -19.76
C ALA A 61 7.85 -16.62 -20.29
N GLU A 62 8.54 -17.54 -19.59
CA GLU A 62 8.65 -18.95 -19.95
C GLU A 62 7.29 -19.65 -19.95
N TRP A 63 6.47 -19.40 -18.93
CA TRP A 63 5.13 -19.97 -18.86
C TRP A 63 4.24 -19.45 -19.98
N LEU A 64 4.11 -18.13 -20.13
CA LEU A 64 3.19 -17.55 -21.10
C LEU A 64 3.53 -18.00 -22.52
N ALA A 65 4.81 -17.87 -22.92
CA ALA A 65 5.25 -18.20 -24.27
C ALA A 65 5.06 -19.70 -24.60
N ARG A 66 5.34 -20.60 -23.65
CA ARG A 66 5.09 -22.04 -23.84
C ARG A 66 3.62 -22.39 -23.91
N GLN A 67 2.76 -21.76 -23.10
CA GLN A 67 1.31 -21.96 -23.17
C GLN A 67 0.74 -21.44 -24.51
N VAL A 68 1.25 -20.34 -25.04
CA VAL A 68 0.86 -19.80 -26.35
C VAL A 68 1.31 -20.72 -27.48
N TYR A 69 2.52 -21.30 -27.43
CA TYR A 69 2.96 -22.30 -28.40
C TYR A 69 2.09 -23.56 -28.41
N LEU A 70 1.73 -24.06 -27.22
CA LEU A 70 0.98 -25.29 -27.03
C LEU A 70 -0.52 -25.15 -27.34
N ASP A 71 -1.02 -23.92 -27.53
CA ASP A 71 -2.42 -23.67 -27.86
C ASP A 71 -2.71 -23.96 -29.35
N PRO A 72 -3.41 -25.06 -29.68
CA PRO A 72 -3.67 -25.43 -31.07
C PRO A 72 -4.64 -24.49 -31.79
N GLU A 73 -5.49 -23.79 -31.04
CA GLU A 73 -6.53 -22.90 -31.56
C GLU A 73 -5.99 -21.51 -31.90
N GLY A 74 -4.80 -21.15 -31.38
CA GLY A 74 -4.15 -19.89 -31.68
C GLY A 74 -4.80 -18.67 -31.01
N TYR A 75 -5.32 -18.83 -29.80
CA TYR A 75 -5.95 -17.74 -29.09
C TYR A 75 -4.94 -16.65 -28.67
N ASP A 76 -5.42 -15.39 -28.63
CA ASP A 76 -4.68 -14.27 -28.13
C ASP A 76 -4.38 -14.43 -26.63
N SER A 77 -3.22 -13.95 -26.24
CA SER A 77 -2.74 -13.90 -24.85
C SER A 77 -2.11 -12.54 -24.56
N ALA A 78 -2.01 -12.19 -23.28
CA ALA A 78 -1.49 -10.88 -22.91
C ALA A 78 -0.53 -10.91 -21.74
N VAL A 79 0.36 -9.90 -21.73
CA VAL A 79 1.13 -9.49 -20.56
C VAL A 79 0.70 -8.10 -20.10
N ILE A 80 0.56 -7.93 -18.80
CA ILE A 80 0.20 -6.66 -18.18
C ILE A 80 1.29 -6.32 -17.17
N ALA A 81 1.89 -5.13 -17.28
CA ALA A 81 2.92 -4.65 -16.36
C ALA A 81 2.60 -3.21 -15.90
N PRO A 82 3.27 -2.69 -14.85
CA PRO A 82 2.94 -1.38 -14.27
C PRO A 82 2.90 -0.25 -15.30
N THR A 83 3.97 -0.10 -16.10
CA THR A 83 4.12 0.98 -17.08
C THR A 83 4.41 0.45 -18.48
N TYR A 84 4.32 1.34 -19.49
CA TYR A 84 4.73 1.01 -20.85
C TYR A 84 6.21 0.57 -20.92
N GLN A 85 7.08 1.21 -20.15
CA GLN A 85 8.50 0.87 -20.11
C GLN A 85 8.73 -0.52 -19.51
N ASP A 86 7.99 -0.88 -18.46
CA ASP A 86 8.07 -2.22 -17.88
C ASP A 86 7.61 -3.30 -18.86
N VAL A 87 6.50 -3.07 -19.57
CA VAL A 87 6.07 -4.00 -20.63
C VAL A 87 7.17 -4.16 -21.67
N LYS A 88 7.69 -3.05 -22.20
CA LYS A 88 8.65 -3.06 -23.31
C LYS A 88 10.02 -3.59 -22.89
N PHE A 89 10.64 -2.98 -21.88
CA PHE A 89 12.04 -3.24 -21.54
C PHE A 89 12.25 -4.34 -20.52
N VAL A 90 11.20 -4.75 -19.78
CA VAL A 90 11.30 -5.86 -18.83
C VAL A 90 10.61 -7.10 -19.40
N CYS A 91 9.32 -7.00 -19.73
CA CYS A 91 8.54 -8.17 -20.14
C CYS A 91 8.82 -8.63 -21.58
N PHE A 92 9.11 -7.71 -22.52
CA PHE A 92 9.36 -8.06 -23.92
C PHE A 92 10.86 -8.17 -24.22
N GLU A 93 11.61 -7.08 -24.12
CA GLU A 93 13.01 -6.97 -24.57
C GLU A 93 14.04 -7.28 -23.47
N GLY A 94 13.60 -7.43 -22.21
CA GLY A 94 14.48 -7.67 -21.06
C GLY A 94 15.20 -9.02 -21.14
N GLU A 95 16.31 -9.17 -20.40
CA GLU A 95 17.11 -10.38 -20.33
C GLU A 95 16.30 -11.63 -19.90
N SER A 96 15.28 -11.43 -19.06
CA SER A 96 14.33 -12.45 -18.62
C SER A 96 12.97 -12.36 -19.34
N GLY A 97 12.85 -11.51 -20.37
CA GLY A 97 11.61 -11.23 -21.09
C GLY A 97 11.32 -12.20 -22.23
N LEU A 98 10.17 -12.01 -22.87
CA LEU A 98 9.63 -12.89 -23.91
C LEU A 98 10.60 -13.12 -25.08
N LEU A 99 11.21 -12.06 -25.62
CA LEU A 99 12.12 -12.17 -26.77
C LEU A 99 13.44 -12.88 -26.43
N SER A 100 13.82 -12.92 -25.16
CA SER A 100 15.01 -13.64 -24.69
C SER A 100 14.74 -15.12 -24.42
N VAL A 101 13.48 -15.49 -24.14
CA VAL A 101 13.10 -16.88 -23.86
C VAL A 101 12.59 -17.61 -25.09
N ILE A 102 11.84 -16.96 -25.98
CA ILE A 102 11.26 -17.57 -27.17
C ILE A 102 12.34 -17.83 -28.21
N PRO A 103 12.51 -19.07 -28.70
CA PRO A 103 13.40 -19.34 -29.83
C PRO A 103 13.06 -18.49 -31.06
N PRO A 104 14.05 -17.92 -31.75
CA PRO A 104 13.79 -17.08 -32.93
C PRO A 104 12.96 -17.78 -34.01
N GLU A 105 13.10 -19.11 -34.14
CA GLU A 105 12.37 -19.92 -35.11
C GLU A 105 10.86 -19.98 -34.85
N LEU A 106 10.45 -19.65 -33.62
CA LEU A 106 9.04 -19.60 -33.23
C LEU A 106 8.45 -18.18 -33.36
N ILE A 107 9.27 -17.16 -33.51
CA ILE A 107 8.80 -15.77 -33.69
C ILE A 107 8.50 -15.53 -35.16
N LYS A 108 7.24 -15.26 -35.50
CA LYS A 108 6.83 -14.85 -36.85
C LYS A 108 7.04 -13.37 -37.06
N ALA A 109 6.65 -12.53 -36.10
CA ALA A 109 6.78 -11.09 -36.18
C ALA A 109 6.82 -10.45 -34.78
N HIS A 110 7.45 -9.28 -34.69
CA HIS A 110 7.46 -8.46 -33.49
C HIS A 110 7.20 -7.00 -33.85
N ASN A 111 6.09 -6.46 -33.40
CA ASN A 111 5.77 -5.03 -33.48
C ASN A 111 6.15 -4.33 -32.16
N LYS A 112 7.25 -3.57 -32.20
CA LYS A 112 7.81 -2.87 -31.04
C LYS A 112 6.96 -1.67 -30.58
N THR A 113 6.17 -1.09 -31.47
CA THR A 113 5.34 0.09 -31.19
C THR A 113 4.03 -0.33 -30.50
N ASP A 114 3.40 -1.36 -31.04
CA ASP A 114 2.12 -1.86 -30.53
C ASP A 114 2.29 -2.92 -29.43
N LEU A 115 3.56 -3.29 -29.12
CA LEU A 115 3.92 -4.32 -28.15
C LEU A 115 3.19 -5.65 -28.44
N VAL A 116 3.37 -6.18 -29.65
CA VAL A 116 2.78 -7.45 -30.09
C VAL A 116 3.88 -8.38 -30.60
N ILE A 117 3.90 -9.60 -30.08
CA ILE A 117 4.68 -10.71 -30.65
C ILE A 117 3.69 -11.68 -31.31
N GLU A 118 3.86 -11.95 -32.60
CA GLU A 118 3.22 -13.06 -33.28
C GLU A 118 4.18 -14.25 -33.30
N MET A 119 3.71 -15.40 -32.85
CA MET A 119 4.53 -16.62 -32.84
C MET A 119 3.76 -17.80 -33.40
N TYR A 120 4.50 -18.74 -33.96
CA TYR A 120 3.93 -20.02 -34.42
C TYR A 120 3.47 -20.85 -33.22
N ASN A 121 2.36 -21.54 -33.38
CA ASN A 121 1.86 -22.52 -32.41
C ASN A 121 2.16 -23.95 -32.85
N VAL A 122 1.78 -24.94 -32.03
CA VAL A 122 2.06 -26.36 -32.25
C VAL A 122 1.49 -26.92 -33.55
N THR A 123 0.41 -26.31 -34.09
CA THR A 123 -0.23 -26.71 -35.37
C THR A 123 0.36 -25.99 -36.59
N GLY A 124 1.33 -25.08 -36.39
CA GLY A 124 1.86 -24.20 -37.43
C GLY A 124 0.98 -22.95 -37.68
N GLY A 125 -0.10 -22.79 -36.94
CA GLY A 125 -0.89 -21.57 -36.93
C GLY A 125 -0.14 -20.43 -36.21
N VAL A 126 -0.78 -19.28 -36.08
CA VAL A 126 -0.20 -18.08 -35.46
C VAL A 126 -1.04 -17.65 -34.26
N SER A 127 -0.38 -17.42 -33.16
CA SER A 127 -0.93 -16.87 -31.92
C SER A 127 -0.28 -15.53 -31.63
N SER A 128 -0.94 -14.63 -30.88
CA SER A 128 -0.35 -13.35 -30.50
C SER A 128 -0.23 -13.17 -28.98
N ILE A 129 0.85 -12.52 -28.56
CA ILE A 129 1.06 -12.02 -27.20
C ILE A 129 1.05 -10.49 -27.28
N ARG A 130 0.12 -9.85 -26.57
CA ARG A 130 -0.03 -8.39 -26.55
C ARG A 130 0.36 -7.81 -25.19
N GLY A 131 1.05 -6.67 -25.22
CA GLY A 131 1.43 -5.92 -24.02
C GLY A 131 0.41 -4.86 -23.65
N PHE A 132 0.04 -4.79 -22.38
CA PHE A 132 -0.82 -3.76 -21.80
C PHE A 132 -0.18 -3.14 -20.56
N THR A 133 -0.54 -1.89 -20.27
CA THR A 133 -0.07 -1.18 -19.07
C THR A 133 -1.16 -1.08 -18.03
N ALA A 134 -0.79 -1.20 -16.76
CA ALA A 134 -1.72 -0.99 -15.65
C ALA A 134 -2.10 0.50 -15.44
N GLU A 135 -1.43 1.43 -16.13
CA GLU A 135 -1.78 2.86 -16.11
C GLU A 135 -3.09 3.18 -16.85
N LYS A 136 -3.57 2.28 -17.70
CA LYS A 136 -4.74 2.52 -18.58
C LYS A 136 -5.73 1.35 -18.52
N PRO A 137 -6.50 1.20 -17.43
CA PRO A 137 -7.45 0.10 -17.23
C PRO A 137 -8.46 -0.04 -18.38
N GLU A 138 -8.89 1.08 -18.95
CA GLU A 138 -9.87 1.13 -20.04
C GLU A 138 -9.45 0.34 -21.29
N ARG A 139 -8.14 0.20 -21.55
CA ARG A 139 -7.62 -0.57 -22.69
C ARG A 139 -7.81 -2.07 -22.55
N LEU A 140 -8.12 -2.55 -21.35
CA LEU A 140 -8.39 -3.98 -21.06
C LEU A 140 -9.85 -4.37 -21.26
N ARG A 141 -10.76 -3.42 -21.51
CA ARG A 141 -12.19 -3.71 -21.68
C ARG A 141 -12.57 -4.45 -22.99
N GLY A 142 -11.79 -4.29 -24.04
CA GLY A 142 -12.07 -4.88 -25.35
C GLY A 142 -11.41 -6.25 -25.58
N PRO A 143 -10.13 -6.40 -25.29
CA PRO A 143 -9.36 -7.60 -25.58
C PRO A 143 -9.91 -8.84 -24.88
N GLN A 144 -9.83 -9.99 -25.58
CA GLN A 144 -10.15 -11.30 -25.02
C GLN A 144 -8.88 -12.16 -25.06
N ASN A 145 -8.59 -12.87 -24.00
CA ASN A 145 -7.35 -13.62 -23.87
C ASN A 145 -7.61 -15.04 -23.35
N ALA A 146 -6.76 -15.99 -23.75
CA ALA A 146 -6.73 -17.34 -23.19
C ALA A 146 -5.76 -17.44 -22.02
N ARG A 147 -4.68 -16.64 -22.03
CA ARG A 147 -3.65 -16.61 -20.99
C ARG A 147 -3.29 -15.17 -20.65
N LEU A 148 -3.06 -14.91 -19.36
CA LEU A 148 -2.56 -13.63 -18.87
C LEU A 148 -1.32 -13.84 -18.01
N TRP A 149 -0.31 -13.01 -18.25
CA TRP A 149 0.79 -12.82 -17.32
C TRP A 149 0.73 -11.37 -16.78
N CYS A 150 0.54 -11.25 -15.47
CA CYS A 150 0.46 -9.98 -14.74
C CYS A 150 1.75 -9.78 -13.96
N ASP A 151 2.67 -8.93 -14.46
CA ASP A 151 3.98 -8.70 -13.83
C ASP A 151 3.95 -7.56 -12.83
N GLU A 152 4.71 -7.72 -11.72
CA GLU A 152 4.86 -6.77 -10.61
C GLU A 152 3.52 -6.14 -10.14
N LEU A 153 2.55 -6.99 -9.88
CA LEU A 153 1.16 -6.63 -9.55
C LEU A 153 1.07 -5.64 -8.38
N ALA A 154 1.95 -5.74 -7.38
CA ALA A 154 1.99 -4.80 -6.25
C ALA A 154 2.46 -3.39 -6.64
N ALA A 155 3.03 -3.20 -7.83
CA ALA A 155 3.40 -1.89 -8.36
C ALA A 155 2.28 -1.21 -9.18
N TRP A 156 1.17 -1.89 -9.46
CA TRP A 156 0.07 -1.34 -10.24
C TRP A 156 -0.59 -0.18 -9.49
N GLN A 157 -0.88 0.89 -10.19
CA GLN A 157 -1.50 2.08 -9.60
C GLN A 157 -2.98 1.86 -9.26
N TYR A 158 -3.71 1.11 -10.10
CA TYR A 158 -5.15 0.91 -10.01
C TYR A 158 -5.49 -0.58 -9.83
N ASP A 159 -6.25 -0.91 -8.81
CA ASP A 159 -6.66 -2.30 -8.51
C ASP A 159 -7.72 -2.84 -9.50
N ASP A 160 -8.52 -1.96 -10.12
CA ASP A 160 -9.52 -2.31 -11.13
C ASP A 160 -8.93 -2.86 -12.43
N VAL A 161 -7.66 -2.62 -12.71
CA VAL A 161 -6.91 -3.27 -13.79
C VAL A 161 -7.02 -4.79 -13.71
N TRP A 162 -6.90 -5.35 -12.51
CA TRP A 162 -7.06 -6.78 -12.29
C TRP A 162 -8.46 -7.26 -12.69
N ASP A 163 -9.48 -6.56 -12.23
CA ASP A 163 -10.87 -6.96 -12.49
C ASP A 163 -11.20 -6.85 -13.99
N MET A 164 -10.71 -5.81 -14.69
CA MET A 164 -10.83 -5.67 -16.15
C MET A 164 -10.09 -6.77 -16.90
N ALA A 165 -8.87 -7.11 -16.48
CA ALA A 165 -8.09 -8.20 -17.08
C ALA A 165 -8.81 -9.55 -16.94
N MET A 166 -9.36 -9.84 -15.75
CA MET A 166 -10.09 -11.07 -15.49
C MET A 166 -11.39 -11.19 -16.29
N LEU A 167 -12.09 -10.08 -16.55
CA LEU A 167 -13.25 -10.06 -17.46
C LEU A 167 -12.88 -10.37 -18.91
N GLY A 168 -11.65 -10.01 -19.32
CA GLY A 168 -11.10 -10.35 -20.64
C GLY A 168 -10.56 -11.78 -20.76
N LEU A 169 -10.29 -12.47 -19.65
CA LEU A 169 -9.73 -13.82 -19.60
C LEU A 169 -10.83 -14.88 -19.81
N ARG A 170 -11.19 -15.15 -21.07
CA ARG A 170 -12.37 -15.96 -21.40
C ARG A 170 -12.25 -16.80 -22.69
N LEU A 171 -11.09 -16.83 -23.33
CA LEU A 171 -10.87 -17.65 -24.53
C LEU A 171 -10.38 -19.05 -24.15
N GLY A 172 -10.74 -20.03 -24.99
CA GLY A 172 -10.35 -21.43 -24.82
C GLY A 172 -11.12 -22.13 -23.69
N GLN A 173 -10.84 -23.43 -23.52
CA GLN A 173 -11.51 -24.27 -22.52
C GLN A 173 -10.95 -24.08 -21.10
N LYS A 174 -9.71 -23.61 -20.95
CA LYS A 174 -9.00 -23.46 -19.68
C LYS A 174 -8.27 -22.11 -19.63
N PRO A 175 -8.99 -20.99 -19.53
CA PRO A 175 -8.33 -19.70 -19.36
C PRO A 175 -7.54 -19.67 -18.05
N GLN A 176 -6.32 -19.13 -18.07
CA GLN A 176 -5.41 -19.14 -16.94
C GLN A 176 -4.70 -17.80 -16.79
N VAL A 177 -4.43 -17.43 -15.54
CA VAL A 177 -3.61 -16.27 -15.20
C VAL A 177 -2.45 -16.67 -14.30
N LEU A 178 -1.27 -16.16 -14.64
CA LEU A 178 -0.10 -16.19 -13.78
C LEU A 178 0.26 -14.75 -13.42
N TRP A 179 0.41 -14.47 -12.13
CA TRP A 179 0.85 -13.17 -11.67
C TRP A 179 2.13 -13.26 -10.83
N THR A 180 2.94 -12.23 -10.94
CA THR A 180 4.23 -12.12 -10.26
C THR A 180 4.27 -10.83 -9.46
N THR A 181 4.85 -10.85 -8.28
CA THR A 181 5.11 -9.64 -7.51
C THR A 181 6.11 -9.86 -6.38
N THR A 182 6.81 -8.80 -6.02
CA THR A 182 7.44 -8.70 -4.71
C THR A 182 6.37 -8.32 -3.67
N PRO A 183 6.33 -8.94 -2.49
CA PRO A 183 5.28 -8.68 -1.51
C PRO A 183 5.25 -7.21 -1.09
N LYS A 184 4.10 -6.58 -1.24
CA LYS A 184 3.78 -5.29 -0.63
C LYS A 184 2.39 -5.41 0.00
N PRO A 185 2.14 -4.77 1.15
CA PRO A 185 0.88 -4.92 1.89
C PRO A 185 -0.30 -4.18 1.23
N LYS A 186 -0.44 -4.28 -0.10
CA LYS A 186 -1.57 -3.76 -0.86
C LYS A 186 -2.80 -4.65 -0.72
N GLU A 187 -3.99 -4.04 -0.75
CA GLU A 187 -5.26 -4.76 -0.64
C GLU A 187 -5.44 -5.79 -1.76
N LEU A 188 -5.10 -5.44 -3.00
CA LEU A 188 -5.13 -6.37 -4.13
C LEU A 188 -4.26 -7.61 -3.87
N VAL A 189 -3.02 -7.43 -3.39
CA VAL A 189 -2.12 -8.56 -3.10
C VAL A 189 -2.72 -9.45 -2.01
N ARG A 190 -3.27 -8.88 -0.94
CA ARG A 190 -3.93 -9.65 0.13
C ARG A 190 -5.15 -10.42 -0.37
N ARG A 191 -5.98 -9.79 -1.21
CA ARG A 191 -7.12 -10.44 -1.86
C ARG A 191 -6.67 -11.64 -2.71
N LEU A 192 -5.52 -11.54 -3.37
CA LEU A 192 -5.01 -12.58 -4.26
C LEU A 192 -4.25 -13.70 -3.54
N VAL A 193 -3.66 -13.46 -2.37
CA VAL A 193 -3.04 -14.53 -1.56
C VAL A 193 -4.05 -15.32 -0.74
N ALA A 194 -5.27 -14.82 -0.57
CA ALA A 194 -6.33 -15.55 0.13
C ALA A 194 -6.65 -16.88 -0.58
N LYS A 195 -6.86 -17.94 0.20
CA LYS A 195 -7.18 -19.27 -0.33
C LYS A 195 -8.46 -19.25 -1.17
N LYS A 196 -8.38 -19.80 -2.39
CA LYS A 196 -9.48 -19.93 -3.33
C LYS A 196 -9.29 -21.22 -4.14
N PRO A 197 -10.36 -21.99 -4.46
CA PRO A 197 -10.26 -23.14 -5.34
C PRO A 197 -9.63 -22.77 -6.69
N GLY A 198 -8.70 -23.59 -7.17
CA GLY A 198 -8.00 -23.35 -8.44
C GLY A 198 -6.90 -22.27 -8.36
N ARG A 199 -6.64 -21.66 -7.19
CA ARG A 199 -5.56 -20.73 -6.95
C ARG A 199 -4.38 -21.41 -6.27
N VAL A 200 -3.18 -21.18 -6.79
CA VAL A 200 -1.92 -21.67 -6.25
C VAL A 200 -0.98 -20.50 -5.99
N ILE A 201 -0.38 -20.43 -4.82
CA ILE A 201 0.59 -19.40 -4.46
C ILE A 201 1.93 -20.04 -4.22
N VAL A 202 2.94 -19.56 -4.94
CA VAL A 202 4.36 -19.93 -4.78
C VAL A 202 5.03 -18.76 -4.05
N THR A 203 5.68 -19.09 -2.96
CA THR A 203 6.53 -18.15 -2.21
C THR A 203 8.01 -18.55 -2.36
N GLY A 204 8.89 -17.56 -2.23
CA GLY A 204 10.32 -17.84 -2.29
C GLY A 204 11.17 -16.62 -1.94
N SER A 205 12.41 -16.88 -1.57
CA SER A 205 13.38 -15.86 -1.20
C SER A 205 14.33 -15.53 -2.35
N THR A 206 15.03 -14.41 -2.23
CA THR A 206 16.18 -14.06 -3.08
C THR A 206 17.25 -15.16 -3.03
N TYR A 207 17.44 -15.77 -1.86
CA TYR A 207 18.46 -16.78 -1.61
C TYR A 207 18.20 -18.10 -2.34
N ASP A 208 16.96 -18.40 -2.69
CA ASP A 208 16.62 -19.58 -3.50
C ASP A 208 17.27 -19.54 -4.89
N ASN A 209 17.64 -18.35 -5.36
CA ASN A 209 18.28 -18.14 -6.66
C ASN A 209 19.79 -17.85 -6.56
N ARG A 210 20.42 -18.17 -5.44
CA ARG A 210 21.83 -17.84 -5.17
C ARG A 210 22.78 -18.30 -6.27
N ALA A 211 22.52 -19.47 -6.86
CA ALA A 211 23.38 -20.04 -7.91
C ALA A 211 23.44 -19.20 -9.21
N ASN A 212 22.44 -18.32 -9.43
CA ASN A 212 22.31 -17.51 -10.64
C ASN A 212 22.55 -16.01 -10.39
N LEU A 213 22.95 -15.63 -9.16
CA LEU A 213 23.17 -14.24 -8.79
C LEU A 213 24.61 -14.06 -8.29
N PRO A 214 25.29 -12.95 -8.60
CA PRO A 214 26.66 -12.73 -8.19
C PRO A 214 26.78 -12.54 -6.67
N ASP A 215 27.87 -13.00 -6.05
CA ASP A 215 28.09 -12.90 -4.60
C ASP A 215 28.08 -11.45 -4.11
N VAL A 216 28.61 -10.50 -4.89
CA VAL A 216 28.59 -9.06 -4.58
C VAL A 216 27.15 -8.53 -4.37
N PHE A 217 26.17 -9.10 -5.06
CA PHE A 217 24.77 -8.74 -4.85
C PHE A 217 24.31 -9.12 -3.43
N PHE A 218 24.70 -10.29 -2.92
CA PHE A 218 24.36 -10.71 -1.56
C PHE A 218 25.08 -9.89 -0.50
N ASP A 219 26.33 -9.49 -0.74
CA ASP A 219 27.05 -8.60 0.17
C ASP A 219 26.33 -7.26 0.34
N GLN A 220 25.81 -6.70 -0.76
CA GLN A 220 25.01 -5.48 -0.72
C GLN A 220 23.66 -5.67 0.01
N LEU A 221 23.07 -6.85 -0.07
CA LEU A 221 21.79 -7.14 0.57
C LEU A 221 21.93 -7.43 2.07
N ALA A 222 23.11 -7.81 2.54
CA ALA A 222 23.35 -8.11 3.96
C ALA A 222 23.00 -6.97 4.91
N VAL A 223 23.08 -5.72 4.44
CA VAL A 223 22.68 -4.52 5.20
C VAL A 223 21.17 -4.50 5.53
N TYR A 224 20.35 -5.18 4.73
CA TYR A 224 18.89 -5.21 4.91
C TYR A 224 18.42 -6.40 5.74
N GLU A 225 19.30 -7.36 6.05
CA GLU A 225 18.95 -8.54 6.86
C GLU A 225 18.42 -8.11 8.24
N GLY A 226 17.36 -8.78 8.69
CA GLY A 226 16.69 -8.47 9.96
C GLY A 226 15.82 -7.20 9.95
N THR A 227 15.82 -6.43 8.85
CA THR A 227 14.94 -5.27 8.70
C THR A 227 13.58 -5.66 8.10
N THR A 228 12.55 -4.81 8.30
CA THR A 228 11.24 -4.95 7.65
C THR A 228 11.38 -5.01 6.13
N LEU A 229 12.27 -4.18 5.55
CA LEU A 229 12.55 -4.17 4.12
C LEU A 229 13.19 -5.48 3.66
N GLY A 230 14.13 -6.03 4.44
CA GLY A 230 14.76 -7.32 4.14
C GLY A 230 13.77 -8.48 4.17
N ARG A 231 12.89 -8.53 5.16
CA ARG A 231 11.81 -9.53 5.23
C ARG A 231 10.92 -9.49 3.98
N GLN A 232 10.57 -8.31 3.52
CA GLN A 232 9.73 -8.10 2.34
C GLN A 232 10.48 -8.37 1.02
N GLU A 233 11.62 -7.71 0.80
CA GLU A 233 12.33 -7.71 -0.49
C GLU A 233 13.23 -8.95 -0.69
N LEU A 234 13.79 -9.51 0.39
CA LEU A 234 14.71 -10.65 0.32
C LEU A 234 14.01 -11.97 0.63
N HIS A 235 13.23 -12.02 1.71
CA HIS A 235 12.58 -13.26 2.12
C HIS A 235 11.20 -13.46 1.48
N GLY A 236 10.67 -12.45 0.77
CA GLY A 236 9.39 -12.56 0.09
C GLY A 236 8.20 -12.66 1.04
N GLU A 237 8.32 -12.13 2.26
CA GLU A 237 7.26 -12.16 3.26
C GLU A 237 6.22 -11.07 3.01
N LEU A 238 4.95 -11.45 2.96
CA LEU A 238 3.85 -10.52 2.99
C LEU A 238 3.59 -10.10 4.43
N LEU A 239 4.10 -8.95 4.80
CA LEU A 239 3.98 -8.44 6.16
C LEU A 239 2.57 -7.92 6.43
N ASP A 240 2.14 -7.97 7.70
CA ASP A 240 0.96 -7.24 8.12
C ASP A 240 1.22 -5.74 7.88
N PRO A 241 0.28 -4.98 7.29
CA PRO A 241 0.45 -3.55 7.08
C PRO A 241 0.78 -2.80 8.36
N GLU A 242 0.16 -3.21 9.47
CA GLU A 242 0.43 -2.60 10.77
C GLU A 242 1.85 -2.92 11.28
N GLU A 243 2.47 -4.03 10.84
CA GLU A 243 3.88 -4.33 11.13
C GLU A 243 4.84 -3.53 10.24
N SER A 244 4.43 -3.17 9.02
CA SER A 244 5.27 -2.44 8.06
C SER A 244 5.14 -0.92 8.16
N GLY A 245 4.06 -0.40 8.76
CA GLY A 245 3.81 1.03 8.93
C GLY A 245 4.89 1.76 9.75
N ILE A 246 5.01 3.05 9.54
CA ILE A 246 5.92 3.93 10.31
C ILE A 246 5.48 4.02 11.77
N VAL A 247 4.18 4.09 11.99
CA VAL A 247 3.55 4.12 13.29
C VAL A 247 3.06 2.71 13.64
N LYS A 248 3.30 2.25 14.86
CA LYS A 248 2.88 0.93 15.34
C LYS A 248 1.75 1.05 16.33
N ARG A 249 0.79 0.13 16.28
CA ARG A 249 -0.33 0.09 17.24
C ARG A 249 0.16 0.03 18.70
N SER A 250 1.28 -0.65 18.98
CA SER A 250 1.92 -0.74 20.30
C SER A 250 2.52 0.58 20.82
N GLN A 251 2.61 1.61 20.00
CA GLN A 251 3.12 2.93 20.37
C GLN A 251 2.03 3.84 20.94
N PHE A 252 0.75 3.46 20.78
CA PHE A 252 -0.36 4.17 21.42
C PHE A 252 -0.57 3.68 22.84
N ARG A 253 -1.01 4.59 23.70
CA ARG A 253 -1.46 4.30 25.05
C ARG A 253 -2.96 4.45 25.14
N LEU A 254 -3.61 3.75 26.08
CA LEU A 254 -5.04 3.86 26.30
C LEU A 254 -5.31 4.69 27.54
N TRP A 255 -6.18 5.69 27.42
CA TRP A 255 -6.72 6.41 28.57
C TRP A 255 -7.87 5.58 29.13
N PRO A 256 -7.78 5.19 30.43
CA PRO A 256 -8.74 4.26 31.02
C PRO A 256 -10.18 4.78 30.94
N HIS A 257 -11.10 3.92 30.56
CA HIS A 257 -12.52 4.26 30.40
C HIS A 257 -13.22 4.61 31.72
N ASP A 258 -12.68 4.14 32.86
CA ASP A 258 -13.19 4.37 34.23
C ASP A 258 -12.64 5.65 34.85
N LYS A 259 -11.76 6.37 34.15
CA LYS A 259 -11.21 7.64 34.63
C LYS A 259 -11.82 8.80 33.87
N PRO A 260 -12.10 9.93 34.55
CA PRO A 260 -12.48 11.16 33.85
C PRO A 260 -11.38 11.59 32.88
N LEU A 261 -11.75 12.28 31.82
CA LEU A 261 -10.78 12.82 30.88
C LEU A 261 -9.84 13.82 31.58
N PRO A 262 -8.57 13.88 31.20
CA PRO A 262 -7.64 14.81 31.82
C PRO A 262 -8.03 16.26 31.47
N ARG A 263 -7.60 17.21 32.31
CA ARG A 263 -7.67 18.61 31.95
C ARG A 263 -6.76 18.90 30.78
N PHE A 264 -7.31 19.49 29.71
CA PHE A 264 -6.56 19.84 28.51
C PHE A 264 -6.02 21.26 28.59
N ASP A 265 -4.73 21.44 28.25
CA ASP A 265 -4.09 22.75 28.14
C ASP A 265 -4.37 23.40 26.79
N LEU A 266 -4.59 22.59 25.75
CA LEU A 266 -4.93 23.02 24.40
C LEU A 266 -5.74 21.91 23.70
N VAL A 267 -6.75 22.32 22.92
CA VAL A 267 -7.47 21.40 22.02
C VAL A 267 -7.33 21.89 20.59
N VAL A 268 -6.83 21.01 19.71
CA VAL A 268 -6.61 21.29 18.29
C VAL A 268 -7.54 20.43 17.46
N MET A 269 -8.34 21.04 16.63
CA MET A 269 -9.12 20.40 15.58
C MET A 269 -8.39 20.57 14.25
N SER A 270 -8.11 19.48 13.57
CA SER A 270 -7.32 19.44 12.33
C SER A 270 -8.14 18.81 11.21
N LEU A 271 -8.18 19.47 10.07
CA LEU A 271 -8.93 19.06 8.90
C LEU A 271 -7.99 18.87 7.69
N ASP A 272 -8.09 17.69 7.09
CA ASP A 272 -7.68 17.47 5.69
C ASP A 272 -8.93 17.47 4.84
N THR A 273 -9.03 18.43 3.90
CA THR A 273 -10.28 18.72 3.19
C THR A 273 -10.20 18.27 1.74
N ALA A 274 -11.16 17.46 1.33
CA ALA A 274 -11.40 17.14 -0.07
C ALA A 274 -12.86 17.43 -0.42
N PHE A 275 -13.10 18.46 -1.23
CA PHE A 275 -14.38 18.65 -1.89
C PHE A 275 -14.15 19.24 -3.28
N THR A 276 -14.91 18.80 -4.27
CA THR A 276 -14.95 19.39 -5.60
C THR A 276 -16.30 20.05 -5.83
N GLU A 277 -16.33 21.22 -6.47
CA GLU A 277 -17.56 21.90 -6.87
C GLU A 277 -18.43 21.05 -7.81
N ALA A 278 -17.86 20.01 -8.41
CA ALA A 278 -18.52 19.10 -9.36
C ALA A 278 -19.39 18.01 -8.72
N THR A 279 -19.67 18.04 -7.42
CA THR A 279 -20.50 17.02 -6.75
C THR A 279 -22.01 17.12 -7.04
N THR A 280 -22.44 17.86 -8.05
CA THR A 280 -23.81 17.78 -8.60
C THR A 280 -24.01 16.57 -9.53
N ASP A 281 -22.95 15.90 -9.98
CA ASP A 281 -23.07 14.71 -10.81
C ASP A 281 -22.87 13.43 -9.98
N LYS A 282 -23.96 12.76 -9.66
CA LYS A 282 -24.03 11.50 -8.87
C LYS A 282 -23.30 10.30 -9.46
N ARG A 283 -22.35 10.49 -10.39
CA ARG A 283 -21.68 9.41 -11.14
C ARG A 283 -20.18 9.21 -10.86
N SER A 284 -19.51 10.08 -10.08
CA SER A 284 -18.12 9.83 -9.66
C SER A 284 -18.07 9.35 -8.21
N GLY A 285 -18.08 8.03 -8.02
CA GLY A 285 -17.88 7.39 -6.71
C GLY A 285 -16.45 7.57 -6.14
N ASP A 286 -15.67 8.53 -6.63
CA ASP A 286 -14.22 8.60 -6.45
C ASP A 286 -13.72 9.94 -5.87
N ALA A 287 -14.62 10.74 -5.25
CA ALA A 287 -14.15 11.93 -4.53
C ALA A 287 -13.55 11.53 -3.18
N ASP A 288 -12.36 12.04 -2.87
CA ASP A 288 -11.72 11.82 -1.58
C ASP A 288 -12.59 12.39 -0.43
N PRO A 289 -12.66 11.72 0.71
CA PRO A 289 -13.39 12.21 1.88
C PRO A 289 -12.64 13.36 2.57
N THR A 290 -13.36 14.17 3.35
CA THR A 290 -12.75 15.09 4.32
C THR A 290 -12.50 14.35 5.63
N ALA A 291 -11.27 14.39 6.12
CA ALA A 291 -10.89 13.81 7.41
C ALA A 291 -10.70 14.89 8.48
N CYS A 292 -11.20 14.62 9.66
CA CYS A 292 -11.04 15.46 10.85
C CYS A 292 -10.45 14.64 12.00
N THR A 293 -9.53 15.26 12.73
CA THR A 293 -9.04 14.74 14.00
C THR A 293 -9.05 15.84 15.06
N VAL A 294 -9.49 15.51 16.28
CA VAL A 294 -9.49 16.43 17.43
C VAL A 294 -8.57 15.89 18.51
N TRP A 295 -7.59 16.70 18.90
CA TRP A 295 -6.54 16.31 19.82
C TRP A 295 -6.45 17.25 21.01
N GLY A 296 -6.44 16.68 22.23
CA GLY A 296 -6.23 17.42 23.47
C GLY A 296 -4.83 17.25 24.01
N VAL A 297 -4.10 18.36 24.26
CA VAL A 297 -2.80 18.35 24.93
C VAL A 297 -3.03 18.36 26.44
N PHE A 298 -2.39 17.44 27.16
CA PHE A 298 -2.51 17.33 28.63
C PHE A 298 -1.20 16.95 29.27
N HIS A 299 -1.03 17.30 30.54
CA HIS A 299 0.16 16.97 31.32
C HIS A 299 -0.05 15.65 32.09
N HIS A 300 0.82 14.68 31.83
CA HIS A 300 0.82 13.39 32.53
C HIS A 300 2.24 12.81 32.60
N GLU A 301 2.58 12.17 33.74
CA GLU A 301 3.92 11.57 33.95
C GLU A 301 5.07 12.58 33.69
N LYS A 302 4.94 13.81 34.25
CA LYS A 302 5.93 14.90 34.13
C LYS A 302 6.24 15.38 32.71
N ARG A 303 5.37 15.11 31.74
CA ARG A 303 5.49 15.55 30.36
C ARG A 303 4.14 15.83 29.73
N ASN A 304 4.16 16.58 28.64
CA ASN A 304 2.96 16.77 27.82
C ASN A 304 2.73 15.56 26.94
N ASN A 305 1.48 15.19 26.83
CA ASN A 305 0.97 14.10 25.99
C ASN A 305 -0.20 14.62 25.16
N VAL A 306 -0.65 13.83 24.19
CA VAL A 306 -1.85 14.14 23.41
C VAL A 306 -2.84 12.99 23.51
N LEU A 307 -4.11 13.31 23.61
CA LEU A 307 -5.23 12.38 23.60
C LEU A 307 -6.11 12.66 22.39
N LEU A 308 -6.44 11.63 21.63
CA LEU A 308 -7.44 11.71 20.57
C LEU A 308 -8.83 11.84 21.21
N LEU A 309 -9.52 12.93 20.91
CA LEU A 309 -10.83 13.25 21.47
C LEU A 309 -11.98 12.87 20.54
N ASP A 310 -11.77 13.05 19.24
CA ASP A 310 -12.69 12.64 18.16
C ASP A 310 -11.95 12.47 16.83
N CYS A 311 -12.47 11.63 15.96
CA CYS A 311 -12.10 11.60 14.55
C CYS A 311 -13.27 11.15 13.69
N TRP A 312 -13.34 11.68 12.45
CA TRP A 312 -14.32 11.28 11.46
C TRP A 312 -13.78 11.52 10.04
N GLU A 313 -14.27 10.72 9.12
CA GLU A 313 -13.99 10.79 7.70
C GLU A 313 -15.31 10.70 6.95
N GLU A 314 -15.69 11.79 6.27
CA GLU A 314 -17.00 11.91 5.65
C GLU A 314 -16.89 12.62 4.28
N ARG A 315 -17.68 12.15 3.30
CA ARG A 315 -17.84 12.83 2.01
C ARG A 315 -18.95 13.85 2.12
N LEU A 316 -18.59 15.11 2.28
CA LEU A 316 -19.53 16.21 2.50
C LEU A 316 -19.39 17.26 1.42
N GLY A 317 -20.53 17.76 0.94
CA GLY A 317 -20.57 19.02 0.19
C GLY A 317 -20.23 20.20 1.10
N LEU A 318 -19.78 21.31 0.51
CA LEU A 318 -19.33 22.49 1.27
C LEU A 318 -20.33 23.01 2.33
N PRO A 319 -21.67 23.11 2.06
CA PRO A 319 -22.61 23.55 3.08
C PRO A 319 -22.73 22.59 4.28
N ASP A 320 -22.63 21.28 4.01
CA ASP A 320 -22.71 20.27 5.06
C ASP A 320 -21.42 20.23 5.88
N LEU A 321 -20.27 20.39 5.22
CA LEU A 321 -18.96 20.50 5.86
C LEU A 321 -18.90 21.71 6.80
N LEU A 322 -19.37 22.88 6.37
CA LEU A 322 -19.47 24.07 7.23
C LEU A 322 -20.31 23.80 8.48
N ARG A 323 -21.48 23.15 8.32
CA ARG A 323 -22.33 22.77 9.45
C ARG A 323 -21.64 21.79 10.39
N ARG A 324 -20.91 20.84 9.83
CA ARG A 324 -20.18 19.84 10.60
C ARG A 324 -19.05 20.50 11.42
N VAL A 325 -18.22 21.32 10.77
CA VAL A 325 -17.12 22.06 11.42
C VAL A 325 -17.62 22.92 12.57
N ARG A 326 -18.72 23.69 12.38
CA ARG A 326 -19.31 24.50 13.45
C ARG A 326 -19.78 23.67 14.63
N ARG A 327 -20.38 22.51 14.38
CA ARG A 327 -20.80 21.61 15.44
C ARG A 327 -19.60 21.13 16.26
N GLU A 328 -18.52 20.72 15.60
CA GLU A 328 -17.30 20.27 16.27
C GLU A 328 -16.64 21.39 17.09
N LEU A 329 -16.54 22.60 16.54
CA LEU A 329 -16.00 23.77 17.26
C LEU A 329 -16.81 24.14 18.50
N ASN A 330 -18.10 23.77 18.55
CA ASN A 330 -18.96 23.98 19.69
C ASN A 330 -19.04 22.80 20.66
N THR A 331 -18.40 21.68 20.32
CA THR A 331 -18.32 20.51 21.20
C THR A 331 -17.26 20.76 22.29
N ALA A 332 -17.63 20.58 23.56
CA ALA A 332 -16.71 20.65 24.68
C ALA A 332 -16.22 19.25 25.05
N TYR A 333 -14.93 19.10 25.22
CA TYR A 333 -14.26 17.84 25.56
C TYR A 333 -13.65 17.93 26.96
N GLY A 334 -13.88 16.93 27.82
CA GLY A 334 -13.31 16.85 29.17
C GLY A 334 -14.32 17.13 30.27
N ASP A 335 -13.97 16.68 31.46
CA ASP A 335 -14.69 16.75 32.76
C ASP A 335 -16.18 16.37 32.77
N ASP A 336 -16.48 15.31 33.50
CA ASP A 336 -17.75 14.91 34.11
C ASP A 336 -18.77 14.10 33.33
N ASP A 337 -18.57 13.76 32.04
CA ASP A 337 -19.56 12.83 31.47
C ASP A 337 -19.01 11.99 30.32
N ASP A 338 -19.08 10.66 30.45
CA ASP A 338 -18.93 9.68 29.36
C ASP A 338 -19.85 10.00 28.17
N THR A 339 -20.88 10.84 28.38
CA THR A 339 -21.82 11.32 27.38
C THR A 339 -21.24 12.39 26.45
N ALA A 340 -20.17 13.10 26.82
CA ALA A 340 -19.53 14.09 25.97
C ALA A 340 -18.82 13.45 24.76
N LEU A 341 -18.36 12.20 24.88
CA LEU A 341 -17.79 11.40 23.79
C LEU A 341 -18.82 10.53 23.06
N ILE A 342 -20.03 10.38 23.61
CA ILE A 342 -21.16 9.76 22.94
C ILE A 342 -21.96 10.90 22.29
N LYS A 343 -21.73 11.18 21.03
CA LYS A 343 -22.59 12.13 20.27
C LYS A 343 -24.03 11.68 20.40
N PRO A 344 -24.93 12.52 20.94
CA PRO A 344 -26.34 12.17 20.95
C PRO A 344 -26.82 12.12 19.51
N LEU A 345 -27.15 10.94 19.02
CA LEU A 345 -27.78 10.73 17.71
C LEU A 345 -29.15 11.43 17.63
N PHE A 346 -29.78 11.65 18.77
CA PHE A 346 -31.06 12.36 18.91
C PHE A 346 -31.17 12.93 20.33
N GLY A 347 -31.42 14.24 20.45
CA GLY A 347 -31.89 14.80 21.69
C GLY A 347 -31.29 16.14 22.12
N SER A 348 -32.16 17.05 22.46
CA SER A 348 -31.94 18.38 23.00
C SER A 348 -31.47 18.30 24.47
N GLY A 349 -30.28 17.79 24.73
CA GLY A 349 -29.60 17.96 25.99
C GLY A 349 -28.77 19.25 25.97
N LYS A 350 -28.98 20.14 26.94
CA LYS A 350 -28.09 21.31 27.11
C LYS A 350 -26.68 20.75 27.41
N PRO A 351 -25.62 21.20 26.71
CA PRO A 351 -24.26 20.80 27.03
C PRO A 351 -23.95 21.27 28.47
N THR A 352 -23.55 20.35 29.31
CA THR A 352 -22.96 20.68 30.61
C THR A 352 -21.56 21.24 30.37
N THR A 353 -21.28 22.44 30.84
CA THR A 353 -20.31 23.39 30.32
C THR A 353 -18.94 23.36 31.00
N SER A 354 -18.45 22.23 31.46
CA SER A 354 -17.13 22.15 32.08
C SER A 354 -15.99 21.70 31.17
N GLY A 355 -16.28 21.20 29.96
CA GLY A 355 -15.26 20.75 29.01
C GLY A 355 -14.66 21.88 28.15
N ARG A 356 -13.47 21.59 27.57
CA ARG A 356 -12.76 22.53 26.69
C ARG A 356 -13.15 22.32 25.23
N LYS A 357 -13.55 23.40 24.56
CA LYS A 357 -13.79 23.43 23.11
C LYS A 357 -12.46 23.48 22.35
N PRO A 358 -12.44 23.16 21.05
CA PRO A 358 -11.26 23.40 20.22
C PRO A 358 -10.81 24.86 20.29
N ASP A 359 -9.54 25.06 20.64
CA ASP A 359 -8.91 26.39 20.68
C ASP A 359 -8.34 26.77 19.32
N ILE A 360 -7.95 25.78 18.53
CA ILE A 360 -7.35 25.96 17.22
C ILE A 360 -8.08 25.08 16.21
N LEU A 361 -8.54 25.70 15.14
CA LEU A 361 -8.98 25.04 13.91
C LEU A 361 -7.84 25.12 12.89
N LEU A 362 -7.28 23.97 12.50
CA LEU A 362 -6.19 23.85 11.56
C LEU A 362 -6.68 23.27 10.24
N ILE A 363 -6.44 23.93 9.13
CA ILE A 363 -6.86 23.51 7.79
C ILE A 363 -5.67 23.60 6.84
N GLU A 364 -5.47 22.58 5.98
CA GLU A 364 -4.41 22.60 4.98
C GLU A 364 -4.63 23.73 3.97
N ASP A 365 -3.57 24.51 3.69
CA ASP A 365 -3.61 25.70 2.81
C ASP A 365 -3.43 25.29 1.34
N LYS A 366 -4.26 24.36 0.88
CA LYS A 366 -4.30 23.88 -0.51
C LYS A 366 -5.73 23.64 -0.98
N GLY A 367 -5.97 23.83 -2.27
CA GLY A 367 -7.20 23.43 -2.95
C GLY A 367 -8.48 23.83 -2.19
N SER A 368 -9.25 22.83 -1.78
CA SER A 368 -10.49 22.95 -1.03
C SER A 368 -10.36 23.62 0.33
N GLY A 369 -9.22 23.48 1.01
CA GLY A 369 -8.95 24.09 2.31
C GLY A 369 -8.97 25.62 2.27
N ILE A 370 -8.44 26.22 1.20
CA ILE A 370 -8.47 27.69 1.01
C ILE A 370 -9.92 28.19 0.94
N SER A 371 -10.76 27.53 0.14
CA SER A 371 -12.17 27.91 -0.01
C SER A 371 -12.94 27.76 1.31
N LEU A 372 -12.72 26.68 2.04
CA LEU A 372 -13.35 26.45 3.34
C LEU A 372 -12.94 27.54 4.36
N ARG A 373 -11.65 27.87 4.44
CA ARG A 373 -11.15 28.92 5.32
C ARG A 373 -11.79 30.27 5.02
N GLN A 374 -11.81 30.68 3.76
CA GLN A 374 -12.43 31.96 3.36
C GLN A 374 -13.93 32.07 3.73
N MET A 375 -14.66 30.95 3.66
CA MET A 375 -16.07 30.94 4.06
C MET A 375 -16.23 30.98 5.58
N LEU A 376 -15.40 30.25 6.34
CA LEU A 376 -15.42 30.32 7.81
C LEU A 376 -15.06 31.74 8.31
N GLU A 377 -14.05 32.35 7.69
CA GLU A 377 -13.63 33.73 8.03
C GLU A 377 -14.74 34.76 7.82
N ARG A 378 -15.55 34.65 6.72
CA ARG A 378 -16.73 35.47 6.50
C ARG A 378 -17.78 35.33 7.61
N GLU A 379 -17.79 34.23 8.32
CA GLU A 379 -18.68 33.94 9.45
C GLU A 379 -18.06 34.26 10.81
N GLY A 380 -16.86 34.86 10.81
CA GLY A 380 -16.15 35.22 12.04
C GLY A 380 -15.45 34.04 12.72
N ILE A 381 -15.26 32.92 12.03
CA ILE A 381 -14.55 31.77 12.53
C ILE A 381 -13.11 31.79 12.01
N GLU A 382 -12.16 31.96 12.91
CA GLU A 382 -10.73 31.96 12.56
C GLU A 382 -10.22 30.55 12.39
N ALA A 383 -9.55 30.28 11.26
CA ALA A 383 -8.90 29.00 10.97
C ALA A 383 -7.43 29.23 10.59
N TYR A 384 -6.55 28.49 11.25
CA TYR A 384 -5.12 28.52 10.97
C TYR A 384 -4.82 27.76 9.66
N ALA A 385 -4.08 28.42 8.77
CA ALA A 385 -3.57 27.81 7.56
C ALA A 385 -2.38 26.92 7.88
N TYR A 386 -2.46 25.66 7.53
CA TYR A 386 -1.30 24.77 7.56
C TYR A 386 -0.68 24.69 6.17
N ASN A 387 0.57 25.13 6.05
CA ASN A 387 1.32 24.97 4.81
C ASN A 387 2.25 23.75 4.92
N PRO A 388 1.97 22.65 4.21
CA PRO A 388 2.79 21.44 4.26
C PRO A 388 4.15 21.60 3.58
N GLY A 389 4.40 22.70 2.88
CA GLY A 389 5.63 22.94 2.13
C GLY A 389 5.77 21.96 0.95
N ARG A 390 7.04 21.51 0.72
CA ARG A 390 7.39 20.54 -0.32
C ARG A 390 7.46 19.09 0.20
N ALA A 391 7.27 18.89 1.50
CA ALA A 391 7.35 17.56 2.09
C ALA A 391 6.14 16.71 1.66
N ASP A 392 6.42 15.51 1.15
CA ASP A 392 5.39 14.53 0.86
C ASP A 392 4.76 13.98 2.17
N LYS A 393 3.64 13.30 2.04
CA LYS A 393 2.86 12.73 3.15
C LYS A 393 3.72 11.77 4.02
N LEU A 394 4.56 10.96 3.38
CA LEU A 394 5.45 10.02 4.05
C LEU A 394 6.48 10.76 4.93
N THR A 395 7.12 11.77 4.39
CA THR A 395 8.07 12.62 5.11
C THR A 395 7.39 13.34 6.27
N ARG A 396 6.17 13.85 6.10
CA ARG A 396 5.40 14.50 7.17
C ARG A 396 5.12 13.55 8.34
N LEU A 397 4.73 12.30 8.03
CA LEU A 397 4.52 11.28 9.05
C LEU A 397 5.83 10.92 9.78
N HIS A 398 6.96 10.81 9.05
CA HIS A 398 8.27 10.57 9.67
C HIS A 398 8.68 11.67 10.63
N ILE A 399 8.40 12.93 10.32
CA ILE A 399 8.72 14.07 11.22
C ILE A 399 8.03 13.94 12.57
N VAL A 400 6.77 13.46 12.61
CA VAL A 400 6.02 13.32 13.85
C VAL A 400 6.14 11.93 14.50
N SER A 401 6.76 10.96 13.83
CA SER A 401 6.89 9.59 14.33
C SER A 401 7.59 9.47 15.68
N PRO A 402 8.54 10.35 16.08
CA PRO A 402 9.13 10.29 17.42
C PRO A 402 8.13 10.50 18.57
N ILE A 403 6.99 11.18 18.34
CA ILE A 403 5.93 11.36 19.34
C ILE A 403 5.29 9.98 19.64
N PHE A 404 5.02 9.19 18.60
CA PHE A 404 4.49 7.84 18.73
C PHE A 404 5.51 6.91 19.38
N ALA A 405 6.76 6.92 18.92
CA ALA A 405 7.84 6.08 19.45
C ALA A 405 8.04 6.30 20.98
N ARG A 406 7.82 7.52 21.46
CA ARG A 406 7.88 7.87 22.90
C ARG A 406 6.61 7.60 23.65
N LYS A 407 5.59 6.99 23.00
CA LYS A 407 4.29 6.67 23.61
C LYS A 407 3.62 7.91 24.24
N MET A 408 3.68 9.03 23.55
CA MET A 408 3.04 10.28 23.97
C MET A 408 1.62 10.43 23.43
N VAL A 409 1.20 9.54 22.53
CA VAL A 409 -0.13 9.56 21.91
C VAL A 409 -1.04 8.58 22.63
N TRP A 410 -2.18 9.09 23.09
CA TRP A 410 -3.18 8.34 23.81
C TRP A 410 -4.48 8.26 23.03
N LEU A 411 -5.19 7.16 23.20
CA LEU A 411 -6.50 6.90 22.63
C LEU A 411 -7.51 6.61 23.75
N PRO A 412 -8.80 6.95 23.62
CA PRO A 412 -9.78 6.61 24.62
C PRO A 412 -10.06 5.11 24.62
N GLU A 413 -9.99 4.49 25.80
CA GLU A 413 -10.31 3.08 25.97
C GLU A 413 -11.81 2.81 25.84
N SER A 414 -12.16 1.65 25.31
CA SER A 414 -13.55 1.19 25.20
C SER A 414 -14.06 0.61 26.52
N ALA A 415 -15.19 1.13 27.02
CA ALA A 415 -15.87 0.55 28.18
C ALA A 415 -16.43 -0.86 27.88
N LYS A 416 -16.77 -1.16 26.62
CA LYS A 416 -17.29 -2.47 26.22
C LYS A 416 -16.20 -3.51 26.03
N HIS A 417 -14.99 -3.08 25.67
CA HIS A 417 -13.84 -3.93 25.39
C HIS A 417 -12.59 -3.37 26.07
N PRO A 418 -12.43 -3.59 27.39
CA PRO A 418 -11.26 -3.11 28.14
C PRO A 418 -9.95 -3.59 27.50
N GLY A 419 -8.95 -2.73 27.45
CA GLY A 419 -7.68 -2.98 26.77
C GLY A 419 -7.70 -2.69 25.26
N GLN A 420 -8.83 -2.22 24.71
CA GLN A 420 -8.95 -1.81 23.31
C GLN A 420 -9.42 -0.35 23.21
N PRO A 421 -9.03 0.37 22.13
CA PRO A 421 -9.56 1.71 21.88
C PRO A 421 -11.06 1.63 21.54
N ARG A 422 -11.75 2.77 21.60
CA ARG A 422 -13.14 2.88 21.12
C ARG A 422 -13.22 2.60 19.62
N ASN A 423 -14.27 1.92 19.18
CA ASN A 423 -14.42 1.44 17.78
C ASN A 423 -14.31 2.56 16.73
N TRP A 424 -14.71 3.79 17.05
CA TRP A 424 -14.61 4.90 16.10
C TRP A 424 -13.16 5.34 15.82
N VAL A 425 -12.19 4.88 16.64
CA VAL A 425 -10.75 5.10 16.43
C VAL A 425 -10.15 4.15 15.39
N ASP A 426 -10.78 3.00 15.14
CA ASP A 426 -10.22 1.95 14.29
C ASP A 426 -9.86 2.40 12.87
N PRO A 427 -10.67 3.22 12.16
CA PRO A 427 -10.30 3.72 10.84
C PRO A 427 -9.00 4.55 10.86
N LEU A 428 -8.84 5.43 11.85
CA LEU A 428 -7.63 6.23 12.04
C LEU A 428 -6.42 5.34 12.33
N LEU A 429 -6.56 4.37 13.23
CA LEU A 429 -5.48 3.43 13.53
C LEU A 429 -5.08 2.61 12.31
N HIS A 430 -6.07 2.15 11.53
CA HIS A 430 -5.79 1.41 10.30
C HIS A 430 -4.96 2.27 9.33
N GLN A 431 -5.37 3.51 9.06
CA GLN A 431 -4.64 4.40 8.16
C GLN A 431 -3.23 4.70 8.70
N LEU A 432 -3.07 5.13 9.94
CA LEU A 432 -1.77 5.50 10.52
C LEU A 432 -0.79 4.33 10.61
N CYS A 433 -1.27 3.15 11.01
CA CYS A 433 -0.41 1.98 11.22
C CYS A 433 -0.11 1.21 9.92
N SER A 434 -0.94 1.36 8.90
CA SER A 434 -0.75 0.68 7.60
C SER A 434 -0.09 1.54 6.54
N TYR A 435 0.05 2.86 6.76
CA TYR A 435 0.63 3.75 5.78
C TYR A 435 2.14 3.56 5.66
N THR A 436 2.59 3.18 4.48
CA THR A 436 4.01 2.99 4.12
C THR A 436 4.45 3.85 2.94
N GLY A 437 3.54 4.69 2.42
CA GLY A 437 3.77 5.57 1.29
C GLY A 437 2.57 5.63 0.34
N PRO A 438 2.66 6.43 -0.73
CA PRO A 438 1.59 6.60 -1.70
C PRO A 438 1.06 5.26 -2.25
N GLY A 439 -0.26 5.09 -2.23
CA GLY A 439 -0.92 3.87 -2.74
C GLY A 439 -0.77 2.63 -1.86
N SER A 440 -0.24 2.74 -0.64
CA SER A 440 -0.20 1.62 0.31
C SER A 440 -1.56 1.28 0.92
N ILE A 441 -2.44 2.27 1.03
CA ILE A 441 -3.82 2.17 1.49
C ILE A 441 -4.73 3.00 0.58
N LYS A 442 -6.02 2.69 0.58
CA LYS A 442 -7.00 3.35 -0.30
C LYS A 442 -7.31 4.79 0.11
N HIS A 443 -7.45 5.03 1.41
CA HIS A 443 -7.70 6.34 2.00
C HIS A 443 -6.61 6.61 3.03
N ASP A 444 -5.98 7.76 2.97
CA ASP A 444 -4.86 8.15 3.84
C ASP A 444 -5.02 9.57 4.41
N ASP A 445 -6.26 10.07 4.44
CA ASP A 445 -6.61 11.43 4.84
C ASP A 445 -6.41 11.66 6.35
N PHE A 446 -6.60 10.61 7.19
CA PHE A 446 -6.25 10.68 8.61
C PHE A 446 -4.75 10.82 8.86
N VAL A 447 -3.90 10.35 7.94
CA VAL A 447 -2.45 10.51 8.05
C VAL A 447 -2.08 11.99 7.97
N ASP A 448 -2.70 12.74 7.05
CA ASP A 448 -2.48 14.17 6.90
C ASP A 448 -3.08 14.97 8.05
N SER A 449 -4.35 14.77 8.37
CA SER A 449 -5.01 15.43 9.49
C SER A 449 -4.27 15.22 10.82
N THR A 450 -3.74 14.02 11.09
CA THR A 450 -2.96 13.73 12.29
C THR A 450 -1.56 14.38 12.23
N SER A 451 -0.84 14.20 11.13
CA SER A 451 0.55 14.69 11.02
C SER A 451 0.62 16.22 11.13
N GLN A 452 -0.33 16.95 10.53
CA GLN A 452 -0.37 18.41 10.63
C GLN A 452 -0.71 18.89 12.05
N ALA A 453 -1.64 18.23 12.76
CA ALA A 453 -1.95 18.56 14.16
C ALA A 453 -0.74 18.37 15.07
N LEU A 454 -0.09 17.19 15.01
CA LEU A 454 1.08 16.88 15.82
C LEU A 454 2.25 17.77 15.47
N ARG A 455 2.45 18.10 14.19
CA ARG A 455 3.50 19.02 13.75
C ARG A 455 3.31 20.42 14.33
N LEU A 456 2.08 20.97 14.29
CA LEU A 456 1.77 22.26 14.91
C LEU A 456 2.12 22.26 16.41
N MET A 457 1.78 21.19 17.12
CA MET A 457 2.08 21.06 18.56
C MET A 457 3.57 20.97 18.83
N MET A 458 4.36 20.30 17.95
CA MET A 458 5.82 20.30 18.03
C MET A 458 6.42 21.69 17.78
N ASP A 459 5.97 22.38 16.74
CA ASP A 459 6.48 23.70 16.37
C ASP A 459 6.18 24.76 17.44
N LYS A 460 5.05 24.60 18.15
CA LYS A 460 4.68 25.42 19.32
C LYS A 460 5.37 24.95 20.62
N ARG A 461 6.26 23.94 20.57
CA ARG A 461 6.95 23.33 21.72
C ARG A 461 6.01 22.79 22.80
N LEU A 462 4.81 22.41 22.43
CA LEU A 462 3.85 21.76 23.32
C LEU A 462 4.16 20.27 23.49
N LEU A 463 4.83 19.67 22.52
CA LEU A 463 5.28 18.27 22.52
C LEU A 463 6.80 18.26 22.24
N ASP A 464 7.61 18.39 23.30
CA ASP A 464 9.06 18.32 23.16
C ASP A 464 9.53 16.87 23.04
N ALA A 465 9.94 16.51 21.85
CA ALA A 465 10.58 15.24 21.57
C ALA A 465 12.04 15.17 22.09
N VAL A 466 12.62 16.23 22.64
CA VAL A 466 14.06 16.36 22.95
C VAL A 466 14.40 16.42 24.46
N GLN A 467 13.45 16.61 25.39
CA GLN A 467 13.73 16.88 26.81
C GLN A 467 14.08 15.65 27.69
N ALA A 468 14.76 14.63 27.18
CA ALA A 468 15.21 13.51 28.03
C ALA A 468 16.68 13.63 28.53
N LYS A 469 17.34 14.78 28.43
CA LYS A 469 18.76 14.94 28.85
C LYS A 469 19.07 16.09 29.80
N LYS A 470 18.09 16.77 30.39
CA LYS A 470 18.35 17.89 31.31
C LYS A 470 18.10 17.63 32.80
N ASP A 471 17.69 16.48 33.22
CA ASP A 471 17.41 16.15 34.63
C ASP A 471 18.38 15.13 35.24
N GLU A 472 19.65 15.07 34.79
CA GLU A 472 20.71 14.57 35.66
C GLU A 472 21.20 15.75 36.52
N PRO A 473 21.03 15.68 37.85
CA PRO A 473 21.62 16.72 38.71
C PRO A 473 23.12 16.65 38.53
N SER A 474 23.70 17.74 38.04
CA SER A 474 25.16 17.95 38.04
C SER A 474 25.67 17.79 39.46
N GLY A 475 26.33 16.66 39.73
CA GLY A 475 27.02 16.46 40.99
C GLY A 475 27.99 17.62 41.23
N PRO A 476 28.29 17.95 42.48
CA PRO A 476 29.18 19.05 42.80
C PRO A 476 30.56 18.85 42.12
N PRO A 477 31.22 19.92 41.67
CA PRO A 477 32.52 19.81 41.01
C PRO A 477 33.56 19.15 41.93
N PRO A 478 34.46 18.32 41.41
CA PRO A 478 35.50 17.69 42.22
C PRO A 478 36.39 18.78 42.88
N LYS A 479 36.61 18.62 44.17
CA LYS A 479 37.53 19.49 44.92
C LYS A 479 38.94 19.44 44.31
N PRO A 480 39.65 20.58 44.22
CA PRO A 480 41.01 20.58 43.71
C PRO A 480 41.92 19.75 44.61
N VAL A 481 42.66 18.84 44.01
CA VAL A 481 43.70 18.06 44.68
C VAL A 481 44.85 19.03 44.99
N ALA A 482 45.14 19.21 46.27
CA ALA A 482 46.34 19.91 46.69
C ALA A 482 47.59 19.09 46.34
N ASN A 483 48.47 19.66 45.55
CA ASN A 483 49.79 19.09 45.30
C ASN A 483 50.69 19.29 46.53
N PRO A 484 51.55 18.29 46.84
CA PRO A 484 52.49 18.36 47.94
C PRO A 484 53.65 19.33 47.71
#